data_3d6dd5fbf92ea6c908a07c877082a447
#
_entry.id   3d6dd5fbf92ea6c908a07c877082a447
#
_cell.length_a   1.000
_cell.length_b   1.000
_cell.length_c   1.000
_cell.angle_alpha   90.00
_cell.angle_beta   90.00
_cell.angle_gamma   90.00
#
_symmetry.space_group_name_H-M   'P 1'
#
loop_
_entity.id
_entity.type
_entity.pdbx_description
1 polymer ?
#
loop_
_entity_poly.entity_id
_entity_poly.type
_entity_poly.pdbx_seq_one_letter_code
_entity_poly.pdbx_strand_id
1 'polypeptide(L)'
;QNLKGNVIINNGKLQLKKSGFDIVGSNVNMDIVYGSESPERAFFEFEVLAKDFDVKRAYNEVKMFREMASAAESAEGIVSLDYKVAGKLNSQMQPIYPSLKGGGILSVKNVKMKGFKMFGAVSKKTGKDAIKNPDLSKVDIKTTIKNNIITIERFKFKVAGFRPRIEGTTSFDGRLNIKMRLGLPPLGIIGIPLTVTGTQENPKVKLGKKGDDIEET
;
A
#
# COMPACT_ATOMS: atom_id res chain seq x y z
N GLN A 1 5.14 4.03 25.83
CA GLN A 1 5.90 4.16 24.58
C GLN A 1 7.35 4.45 24.92
N ASN A 2 8.24 3.51 24.74
CA ASN A 2 9.67 3.69 24.95
C ASN A 2 10.31 4.00 23.61
N LEU A 3 10.50 5.30 23.31
CA LEU A 3 11.29 5.74 22.16
C LEU A 3 12.77 5.62 22.53
N LYS A 4 13.52 4.82 21.79
CA LYS A 4 14.99 4.74 21.85
C LYS A 4 15.53 5.12 20.48
N GLY A 5 16.54 5.96 20.43
CA GLY A 5 17.18 6.38 19.19
C GLY A 5 18.23 7.46 19.41
N ASN A 6 19.03 7.71 18.38
CA ASN A 6 20.04 8.76 18.37
C ASN A 6 19.53 9.92 17.53
N VAL A 7 19.41 11.10 18.15
CA VAL A 7 19.11 12.33 17.45
C VAL A 7 20.42 13.05 17.14
N ILE A 8 20.64 13.33 15.87
CA ILE A 8 21.82 14.07 15.37
C ILE A 8 21.32 15.32 14.68
N ILE A 9 21.80 16.48 15.10
CA ILE A 9 21.51 17.76 14.45
C ILE A 9 22.82 18.29 13.89
N ASN A 10 22.90 18.46 12.59
CA ASN A 10 24.08 18.98 11.90
C ASN A 10 23.68 19.71 10.61
N ASN A 11 24.19 20.93 10.41
CA ASN A 11 24.04 21.73 9.19
C ASN A 11 22.60 21.81 8.67
N GLY A 12 21.64 22.18 9.53
CA GLY A 12 20.23 22.31 9.16
C GLY A 12 19.51 20.98 8.90
N LYS A 13 20.14 19.84 9.21
CA LYS A 13 19.53 18.50 9.13
C LYS A 13 19.34 17.92 10.52
N LEU A 14 18.16 17.37 10.73
CA LEU A 14 17.82 16.54 11.88
C LEU A 14 17.78 15.09 11.40
N GLN A 15 18.52 14.22 12.05
CA GLN A 15 18.52 12.80 11.77
C GLN A 15 18.12 12.05 13.04
N LEU A 16 17.15 11.19 12.92
CA LEU A 16 16.79 10.20 13.93
C LEU A 16 17.22 8.84 13.38
N LYS A 17 18.25 8.23 13.98
CA LYS A 17 18.82 6.97 13.53
C LYS A 17 18.63 5.88 14.54
N LYS A 18 18.42 4.64 14.06
CA LYS A 18 18.24 3.44 14.88
C LYS A 18 17.17 3.66 15.95
N SER A 19 16.12 4.38 15.59
CA SER A 19 15.01 4.59 16.50
C SER A 19 14.16 3.33 16.51
N GLY A 20 14.04 2.75 17.70
CA GLY A 20 13.11 1.66 17.99
C GLY A 20 12.03 2.18 18.92
N PHE A 21 10.80 1.88 18.62
CA PHE A 21 9.68 2.18 19.51
C PHE A 21 8.57 1.15 19.30
N ASP A 22 7.82 0.94 20.37
CA ASP A 22 6.65 0.08 20.30
C ASP A 22 5.44 0.92 19.94
N ILE A 23 4.87 0.65 18.80
CA ILE A 23 3.61 1.26 18.34
C ILE A 23 2.65 0.17 17.90
N VAL A 24 1.38 0.31 18.26
CA VAL A 24 0.34 -0.63 17.84
C VAL A 24 0.64 -2.08 18.27
N GLY A 25 1.39 -2.25 19.39
CA GLY A 25 1.79 -3.55 19.92
C GLY A 25 2.92 -4.24 19.16
N SER A 26 3.64 -3.51 18.30
CA SER A 26 4.74 -4.05 17.51
C SER A 26 5.98 -3.19 17.63
N ASN A 27 7.13 -3.83 17.51
CA ASN A 27 8.41 -3.14 17.44
C ASN A 27 8.60 -2.55 16.05
N VAL A 28 8.80 -1.24 16.00
CA VAL A 28 9.07 -0.48 14.77
C VAL A 28 10.47 0.07 14.83
N ASN A 29 11.27 -0.24 13.81
CA ASN A 29 12.56 0.40 13.58
C ASN A 29 12.39 1.47 12.50
N MET A 30 12.87 2.68 12.77
CA MET A 30 12.74 3.80 11.85
C MET A 30 13.98 4.66 11.82
N ASP A 31 14.41 5.01 10.62
CA ASP A 31 15.40 6.04 10.37
C ASP A 31 14.72 7.21 9.65
N ILE A 32 14.94 8.42 10.16
CA ILE A 32 14.37 9.65 9.60
C ILE A 32 15.49 10.63 9.36
N VAL A 33 15.47 11.26 8.19
CA VAL A 33 16.24 12.48 7.90
C VAL A 33 15.25 13.58 7.55
N TYR A 34 15.36 14.69 8.24
CA TYR A 34 14.67 15.93 7.90
C TYR A 34 15.72 16.99 7.65
N GLY A 35 15.58 17.74 6.57
CA GLY A 35 16.43 18.89 6.28
C GLY A 35 15.61 20.06 5.78
N SER A 36 16.02 21.27 6.15
CA SER A 36 15.38 22.50 5.69
C SER A 36 16.42 23.57 5.45
N GLU A 37 16.40 24.15 4.25
CA GLU A 37 17.16 25.37 3.91
C GLU A 37 16.29 26.61 4.10
N SER A 38 14.97 26.46 3.92
CA SER A 38 13.93 27.46 4.19
C SER A 38 12.60 26.73 4.41
N PRO A 39 11.53 27.41 4.90
CA PRO A 39 10.19 26.80 5.03
C PRO A 39 9.66 26.19 3.74
N GLU A 40 10.06 26.70 2.58
CA GLU A 40 9.62 26.21 1.27
C GLU A 40 10.56 25.15 0.68
N ARG A 41 11.72 24.90 1.29
CA ARG A 41 12.76 23.97 0.83
C ARG A 41 13.07 22.89 1.85
N ALA A 42 12.05 22.37 2.46
CA ALA A 42 12.18 21.22 3.36
C ALA A 42 12.09 19.90 2.60
N PHE A 43 12.87 18.93 3.05
CA PHE A 43 12.81 17.55 2.53
C PHE A 43 12.85 16.55 3.68
N PHE A 44 12.42 15.35 3.37
CA PHE A 44 12.50 14.23 4.29
C PHE A 44 12.93 12.95 3.57
N GLU A 45 13.54 12.07 4.32
CA GLU A 45 13.75 10.67 3.99
C GLU A 45 13.36 9.85 5.20
N PHE A 46 12.61 8.78 5.02
CA PHE A 46 12.39 7.84 6.09
C PHE A 46 12.51 6.39 5.58
N GLU A 47 13.09 5.56 6.42
CA GLU A 47 13.07 4.11 6.30
C GLU A 47 12.32 3.55 7.49
N VAL A 48 11.43 2.60 7.26
CA VAL A 48 10.65 1.95 8.31
C VAL A 48 10.63 0.46 8.11
N LEU A 49 10.95 -0.26 9.18
CA LEU A 49 10.75 -1.70 9.29
C LEU A 49 9.84 -1.96 10.48
N ALA A 50 8.62 -2.35 10.19
CA ALA A 50 7.61 -2.72 11.19
C ALA A 50 7.15 -4.15 10.95
N LYS A 51 7.23 -5.00 11.98
CA LYS A 51 6.88 -6.42 11.87
C LYS A 51 5.62 -6.71 12.66
N ASP A 52 4.70 -7.45 12.02
CA ASP A 52 3.54 -8.06 12.67
C ASP A 52 2.67 -7.09 13.48
N PHE A 53 2.30 -5.99 12.87
CA PHE A 53 1.41 -5.01 13.49
C PHE A 53 -0.04 -5.14 13.00
N ASP A 54 -0.97 -4.74 13.84
CA ASP A 54 -2.40 -4.68 13.51
C ASP A 54 -2.65 -3.48 12.57
N VAL A 55 -3.11 -3.78 11.35
CA VAL A 55 -3.31 -2.77 10.30
C VAL A 55 -4.41 -1.78 10.67
N LYS A 56 -5.48 -2.24 11.35
CA LYS A 56 -6.60 -1.38 11.74
C LYS A 56 -6.19 -0.40 12.82
N ARG A 57 -5.44 -0.88 13.82
CA ARG A 57 -4.87 -0.02 14.84
C ARG A 57 -3.90 0.99 14.26
N ALA A 58 -3.01 0.57 13.35
CA ALA A 58 -2.09 1.49 12.68
C ALA A 58 -2.83 2.59 11.90
N TYR A 59 -3.90 2.26 11.19
CA TYR A 59 -4.75 3.22 10.50
C TYR A 59 -5.38 4.24 11.46
N ASN A 60 -5.85 3.81 12.60
CA ASN A 60 -6.52 4.68 13.57
C ASN A 60 -5.53 5.55 14.37
N GLU A 61 -4.37 5.00 14.75
CA GLU A 61 -3.44 5.62 15.70
C GLU A 61 -2.30 6.39 15.02
N VAL A 62 -1.94 6.04 13.75
CA VAL A 62 -0.80 6.64 13.05
C VAL A 62 -1.27 7.50 11.87
N LYS A 63 -1.30 8.82 12.06
CA LYS A 63 -1.80 9.77 11.06
C LYS A 63 -1.14 9.61 9.69
N MET A 64 0.21 9.51 9.64
CA MET A 64 0.93 9.35 8.38
C MET A 64 0.60 8.04 7.67
N PHE A 65 0.42 6.94 8.40
CA PHE A 65 -0.01 5.66 7.83
C PHE A 65 -1.40 5.77 7.21
N ARG A 66 -2.33 6.42 7.89
CA ARG A 66 -3.70 6.67 7.39
C ARG A 66 -3.70 7.49 6.09
N GLU A 67 -2.87 8.52 6.00
CA GLU A 67 -2.76 9.38 4.81
C GLU A 67 -2.14 8.66 3.61
N MET A 68 -1.21 7.73 3.85
CA MET A 68 -0.49 7.03 2.79
C MET A 68 -1.11 5.69 2.39
N ALA A 69 -1.90 5.07 3.26
CA ALA A 69 -2.45 3.73 3.09
C ALA A 69 -3.98 3.72 3.22
N SER A 70 -4.68 4.46 2.37
CA SER A 70 -6.16 4.58 2.42
C SER A 70 -6.89 3.23 2.37
N ALA A 71 -6.38 2.25 1.64
CA ALA A 71 -6.94 0.89 1.60
C ALA A 71 -6.95 0.19 2.98
N ALA A 72 -6.10 0.62 3.93
CA ALA A 72 -6.04 0.09 5.27
C ALA A 72 -7.31 0.39 6.10
N GLU A 73 -8.11 1.37 5.71
CA GLU A 73 -9.42 1.63 6.29
C GLU A 73 -10.33 0.39 6.26
N SER A 74 -10.26 -0.33 5.15
CA SER A 74 -11.06 -1.54 4.89
C SER A 74 -10.39 -2.84 5.32
N ALA A 75 -9.22 -2.77 5.96
CA ALA A 75 -8.40 -3.93 6.32
C ALA A 75 -8.43 -4.21 7.82
N GLU A 76 -8.51 -5.49 8.18
CA GLU A 76 -8.39 -6.00 9.55
C GLU A 76 -7.43 -7.18 9.56
N GLY A 77 -6.40 -7.16 10.39
CA GLY A 77 -5.45 -8.27 10.52
C GLY A 77 -4.01 -7.82 10.68
N ILE A 78 -3.07 -8.74 10.42
CA ILE A 78 -1.65 -8.54 10.69
C ILE A 78 -0.87 -8.34 9.41
N VAL A 79 -0.05 -7.28 9.40
CA VAL A 79 0.85 -6.94 8.30
C VAL A 79 2.25 -6.62 8.80
N SER A 80 3.22 -6.68 7.90
CA SER A 80 4.58 -6.17 8.11
C SER A 80 4.92 -5.20 6.99
N LEU A 81 5.75 -4.21 7.29
CA LEU A 81 6.11 -3.14 6.37
C LEU A 81 7.62 -2.97 6.35
N ASP A 82 8.20 -2.96 5.15
CA ASP A 82 9.59 -2.61 4.88
C ASP A 82 9.59 -1.57 3.76
N TYR A 83 9.72 -0.29 4.14
CA TYR A 83 9.53 0.82 3.21
C TYR A 83 10.57 1.90 3.37
N LYS A 84 10.92 2.51 2.23
CA LYS A 84 11.74 3.72 2.16
C LYS A 84 11.04 4.75 1.28
N VAL A 85 10.88 5.97 1.80
CA VAL A 85 10.27 7.08 1.06
C VAL A 85 11.06 8.36 1.31
N ALA A 86 11.28 9.12 0.26
CA ALA A 86 11.87 10.44 0.30
C ALA A 86 11.04 11.44 -0.50
N GLY A 87 11.06 12.70 -0.11
CA GLY A 87 10.35 13.74 -0.82
C GLY A 87 10.55 15.13 -0.22
N LYS A 88 9.82 16.09 -0.78
CA LYS A 88 9.78 17.47 -0.29
C LYS A 88 8.54 17.70 0.56
N LEU A 89 8.63 18.69 1.44
CA LEU A 89 7.53 19.16 2.26
C LEU A 89 7.18 20.61 1.85
N ASN A 90 5.89 20.94 1.95
CA ASN A 90 5.43 22.33 1.83
C ASN A 90 5.62 23.09 3.15
N SER A 91 5.25 24.37 3.17
CA SER A 91 5.33 25.24 4.36
C SER A 91 4.49 24.76 5.55
N GLN A 92 3.48 23.91 5.32
CA GLN A 92 2.65 23.27 6.36
C GLN A 92 3.20 21.90 6.78
N MET A 93 4.43 21.54 6.38
CA MET A 93 5.04 20.25 6.66
C MET A 93 4.28 19.05 6.06
N GLN A 94 3.54 19.25 4.98
CA GLN A 94 2.83 18.20 4.26
C GLN A 94 3.67 17.72 3.06
N PRO A 95 3.66 16.42 2.73
CA PRO A 95 4.35 15.89 1.58
C PRO A 95 3.85 16.49 0.26
N ILE A 96 4.78 16.89 -0.59
CA ILE A 96 4.49 17.29 -1.97
C ILE A 96 4.50 16.04 -2.84
N TYR A 97 3.33 15.46 -3.12
CA TYR A 97 3.17 14.15 -3.77
C TYR A 97 3.99 13.96 -5.05
N PRO A 98 4.06 14.93 -6.00
CA PRO A 98 4.92 14.80 -7.18
C PRO A 98 6.41 14.65 -6.88
N SER A 99 6.86 15.04 -5.67
CA SER A 99 8.27 14.90 -5.27
C SER A 99 8.60 13.55 -4.63
N LEU A 100 7.58 12.76 -4.30
CA LEU A 100 7.76 11.49 -3.60
C LEU A 100 8.45 10.45 -4.50
N LYS A 101 9.41 9.75 -3.90
CA LYS A 101 10.12 8.62 -4.50
C LYS A 101 10.44 7.59 -3.43
N GLY A 102 10.44 6.33 -3.82
CA GLY A 102 10.73 5.25 -2.89
C GLY A 102 9.99 3.98 -3.24
N GLY A 103 9.61 3.23 -2.24
CA GLY A 103 8.89 1.97 -2.36
C GLY A 103 9.24 1.01 -1.26
N GLY A 104 8.79 -0.22 -1.40
CA GLY A 104 9.04 -1.27 -0.42
C GLY A 104 8.11 -2.44 -0.57
N ILE A 105 8.00 -3.20 0.51
CA ILE A 105 7.21 -4.43 0.58
C ILE A 105 6.20 -4.32 1.72
N LEU A 106 4.94 -4.57 1.41
CA LEU A 106 3.89 -4.83 2.37
C LEU A 106 3.64 -6.34 2.42
N SER A 107 3.99 -6.98 3.53
CA SER A 107 3.75 -8.40 3.76
C SER A 107 2.46 -8.58 4.54
N VAL A 108 1.49 -9.24 3.92
CA VAL A 108 0.17 -9.55 4.49
C VAL A 108 0.20 -10.98 5.04
N LYS A 109 -0.12 -11.17 6.32
CA LYS A 109 -0.20 -12.51 6.91
C LYS A 109 -1.62 -13.07 6.89
N ASN A 110 -2.55 -12.40 7.52
CA ASN A 110 -3.96 -12.76 7.56
C ASN A 110 -4.76 -11.46 7.64
N VAL A 111 -5.20 -10.95 6.51
CA VAL A 111 -5.95 -9.68 6.43
C VAL A 111 -7.29 -9.92 5.78
N LYS A 112 -8.35 -9.54 6.46
CA LYS A 112 -9.72 -9.49 5.93
C LYS A 112 -9.97 -8.10 5.36
N MET A 113 -10.35 -8.03 4.09
CA MET A 113 -10.78 -6.79 3.45
C MET A 113 -12.30 -6.69 3.52
N LYS A 114 -12.82 -5.70 4.22
CA LYS A 114 -14.27 -5.49 4.37
C LYS A 114 -14.69 -4.16 3.77
N GLY A 115 -15.60 -4.20 2.80
CA GLY A 115 -16.14 -2.98 2.19
C GLY A 115 -15.18 -2.24 1.27
N PHE A 116 -14.05 -2.84 0.88
CA PHE A 116 -13.13 -2.22 -0.04
C PHE A 116 -13.76 -2.13 -1.43
N LYS A 117 -14.03 -0.91 -1.89
CA LYS A 117 -14.88 -0.63 -3.05
C LYS A 117 -14.39 -1.29 -4.33
N MET A 118 -13.08 -1.44 -4.53
CA MET A 118 -12.52 -2.12 -5.69
C MET A 118 -12.98 -3.59 -5.78
N PHE A 119 -12.88 -4.35 -4.70
CA PHE A 119 -13.32 -5.74 -4.68
C PHE A 119 -14.84 -5.86 -4.80
N GLY A 120 -15.59 -4.93 -4.19
CA GLY A 120 -17.04 -4.83 -4.36
C GLY A 120 -17.44 -4.61 -5.82
N ALA A 121 -16.76 -3.73 -6.54
CA ALA A 121 -16.99 -3.46 -7.94
C ALA A 121 -16.64 -4.65 -8.84
N VAL A 122 -15.53 -5.36 -8.54
CA VAL A 122 -15.14 -6.59 -9.24
C VAL A 122 -16.17 -7.70 -9.02
N SER A 123 -16.60 -7.92 -7.76
CA SER A 123 -17.65 -8.88 -7.41
C SER A 123 -18.94 -8.63 -8.21
N LYS A 124 -19.43 -7.39 -8.20
CA LYS A 124 -20.62 -6.98 -8.96
C LYS A 124 -20.47 -7.22 -10.46
N LYS A 125 -19.29 -6.88 -11.04
CA LYS A 125 -19.05 -7.01 -12.49
C LYS A 125 -18.93 -8.46 -12.94
N THR A 126 -18.39 -9.34 -12.10
CA THR A 126 -18.15 -10.76 -12.42
C THR A 126 -19.24 -11.70 -11.92
N GLY A 127 -20.16 -11.23 -11.06
CA GLY A 127 -21.14 -12.07 -10.39
C GLY A 127 -20.54 -13.07 -9.39
N LYS A 128 -19.35 -12.74 -8.82
CA LYS A 128 -18.59 -13.61 -7.90
C LYS A 128 -18.56 -13.03 -6.50
N ASP A 129 -19.58 -13.26 -5.69
CA ASP A 129 -19.74 -12.66 -4.36
C ASP A 129 -18.61 -12.99 -3.37
N ALA A 130 -18.01 -14.17 -3.52
CA ALA A 130 -16.87 -14.58 -2.69
C ALA A 130 -15.66 -13.63 -2.75
N ILE A 131 -15.59 -12.77 -3.77
CA ILE A 131 -14.48 -11.80 -3.94
C ILE A 131 -14.78 -10.46 -3.30
N LYS A 132 -15.99 -10.21 -2.87
CA LYS A 132 -16.43 -8.91 -2.33
C LYS A 132 -15.65 -8.52 -1.08
N ASN A 133 -15.39 -9.47 -0.19
CA ASN A 133 -14.67 -9.27 1.05
C ASN A 133 -13.60 -10.37 1.21
N PRO A 134 -12.48 -10.29 0.48
CA PRO A 134 -11.51 -11.37 0.47
C PRO A 134 -10.70 -11.44 1.77
N ASP A 135 -10.37 -12.67 2.16
CA ASP A 135 -9.35 -12.96 3.15
C ASP A 135 -8.01 -13.14 2.43
N LEU A 136 -7.07 -12.22 2.69
CA LEU A 136 -5.72 -12.27 2.14
C LEU A 136 -4.78 -12.97 3.12
N SER A 137 -4.09 -14.00 2.66
CA SER A 137 -3.11 -14.70 3.50
C SER A 137 -1.80 -14.89 2.75
N LYS A 138 -0.68 -14.59 3.44
CA LYS A 138 0.69 -14.81 2.95
C LYS A 138 0.95 -14.20 1.56
N VAL A 139 0.77 -12.90 1.47
CA VAL A 139 0.98 -12.12 0.23
C VAL A 139 2.00 -11.03 0.49
N ASP A 140 3.03 -10.96 -0.35
CA ASP A 140 3.95 -9.84 -0.42
C ASP A 140 3.56 -8.94 -1.59
N ILE A 141 3.29 -7.68 -1.28
CA ILE A 141 2.92 -6.64 -2.25
C ILE A 141 4.09 -5.67 -2.36
N LYS A 142 4.82 -5.77 -3.45
CA LYS A 142 5.92 -4.86 -3.75
C LYS A 142 5.43 -3.65 -4.50
N THR A 143 5.92 -2.48 -4.10
CA THR A 143 5.55 -1.23 -4.74
C THR A 143 6.74 -0.32 -4.94
N THR A 144 6.65 0.55 -5.94
CA THR A 144 7.57 1.67 -6.15
C THR A 144 6.78 2.97 -6.23
N ILE A 145 7.37 4.06 -5.73
CA ILE A 145 6.75 5.39 -5.69
C ILE A 145 7.60 6.35 -6.53
N LYS A 146 6.97 7.01 -7.50
CA LYS A 146 7.60 8.04 -8.31
C LYS A 146 6.55 9.00 -8.87
N ASN A 147 6.78 10.30 -8.71
CA ASN A 147 5.93 11.34 -9.33
C ASN A 147 4.44 11.19 -9.04
N ASN A 148 4.05 11.06 -7.77
CA ASN A 148 2.66 10.81 -7.33
C ASN A 148 2.08 9.43 -7.74
N ILE A 149 2.83 8.59 -8.42
CA ILE A 149 2.40 7.26 -8.87
C ILE A 149 2.99 6.19 -7.97
N ILE A 150 2.14 5.30 -7.50
CA ILE A 150 2.50 4.08 -6.79
C ILE A 150 2.31 2.93 -7.78
N THR A 151 3.39 2.34 -8.23
CA THR A 151 3.37 1.14 -9.08
C THR A 151 3.32 -0.09 -8.19
N ILE A 152 2.35 -0.95 -8.42
CA ILE A 152 2.14 -2.22 -7.73
C ILE A 152 2.67 -3.31 -8.66
N GLU A 153 3.73 -4.01 -8.22
CA GLU A 153 4.23 -5.18 -8.94
C GLU A 153 3.21 -6.31 -8.88
N ARG A 154 3.28 -7.21 -9.85
CA ARG A 154 2.37 -8.35 -9.91
C ARG A 154 2.44 -9.20 -8.65
N PHE A 155 1.30 -9.41 -8.04
CA PHE A 155 1.14 -10.35 -6.95
C PHE A 155 -0.11 -11.22 -7.14
N LYS A 156 -0.14 -12.34 -6.44
CA LYS A 156 -1.24 -13.31 -6.50
C LYS A 156 -1.62 -13.77 -5.09
N PHE A 157 -2.88 -14.08 -4.92
CA PHE A 157 -3.40 -14.64 -3.68
C PHE A 157 -4.51 -15.65 -3.96
N LYS A 158 -4.99 -16.32 -2.91
CA LYS A 158 -6.12 -17.25 -3.01
C LYS A 158 -7.27 -16.71 -2.18
N VAL A 159 -8.50 -16.80 -2.70
CA VAL A 159 -9.71 -16.44 -1.98
C VAL A 159 -10.86 -17.33 -2.47
N ALA A 160 -11.48 -18.10 -1.56
CA ALA A 160 -12.63 -18.95 -1.82
C ALA A 160 -12.50 -19.80 -3.12
N GLY A 161 -11.32 -20.37 -3.36
CA GLY A 161 -11.02 -21.17 -4.55
C GLY A 161 -10.59 -20.36 -5.79
N PHE A 162 -10.81 -19.06 -5.83
CA PHE A 162 -10.31 -18.17 -6.86
C PHE A 162 -8.82 -17.86 -6.65
N ARG A 163 -8.13 -17.48 -7.75
CA ARG A 163 -6.71 -17.08 -7.76
C ARG A 163 -6.53 -15.74 -8.46
N PRO A 164 -6.85 -14.63 -7.79
CA PRO A 164 -6.61 -13.31 -8.35
C PRO A 164 -5.12 -13.04 -8.55
N ARG A 165 -4.80 -12.38 -9.67
CA ARG A 165 -3.51 -11.74 -9.94
C ARG A 165 -3.78 -10.27 -10.16
N ILE A 166 -2.98 -9.41 -9.56
CA ILE A 166 -3.15 -7.96 -9.58
C ILE A 166 -1.82 -7.30 -9.87
N GLU A 167 -1.83 -6.30 -10.73
CA GLU A 167 -0.72 -5.38 -10.99
C GLU A 167 -1.26 -4.03 -11.47
N GLY A 168 -0.46 -3.01 -11.48
CA GLY A 168 -0.83 -1.72 -12.05
C GLY A 168 -0.36 -0.53 -11.24
N THR A 169 -1.12 0.55 -11.31
CA THR A 169 -0.75 1.78 -10.63
C THR A 169 -1.93 2.38 -9.88
N THR A 170 -1.59 3.06 -8.79
CA THR A 170 -2.48 4.00 -8.10
C THR A 170 -1.73 5.29 -7.82
N SER A 171 -2.41 6.32 -7.37
CA SER A 171 -1.80 7.58 -6.97
C SER A 171 -2.28 8.01 -5.59
N PHE A 172 -1.54 8.92 -4.94
CA PHE A 172 -1.92 9.43 -3.61
C PHE A 172 -3.24 10.22 -3.64
N ASP A 173 -3.64 10.75 -4.80
CA ASP A 173 -4.97 11.34 -5.03
C ASP A 173 -6.06 10.30 -5.38
N GLY A 174 -5.75 9.01 -5.21
CA GLY A 174 -6.71 7.90 -5.26
C GLY A 174 -7.06 7.39 -6.64
N ARG A 175 -6.41 7.84 -7.74
CA ARG A 175 -6.67 7.32 -9.09
C ARG A 175 -6.18 5.88 -9.22
N LEU A 176 -6.94 5.06 -9.95
CA LEU A 176 -6.67 3.65 -10.19
C LEU A 176 -6.41 3.38 -11.66
N ASN A 177 -5.41 2.55 -11.93
CA ASN A 177 -5.18 1.90 -13.21
C ASN A 177 -4.62 0.49 -12.92
N ILE A 178 -5.51 -0.42 -12.58
CA ILE A 178 -5.18 -1.77 -12.10
C ILE A 178 -5.62 -2.78 -13.15
N LYS A 179 -4.71 -3.66 -13.51
CA LYS A 179 -5.00 -4.89 -14.25
C LYS A 179 -5.21 -6.02 -13.24
N MET A 180 -6.23 -6.81 -13.47
CA MET A 180 -6.56 -7.97 -12.65
C MET A 180 -6.90 -9.13 -13.54
N ARG A 181 -6.44 -10.32 -13.18
CA ARG A 181 -6.93 -11.58 -13.72
C ARG A 181 -7.54 -12.40 -12.59
N LEU A 182 -8.82 -12.69 -12.70
CA LEU A 182 -9.51 -13.53 -11.75
C LEU A 182 -9.47 -14.99 -12.20
N GLY A 183 -8.45 -15.72 -11.71
CA GLY A 183 -8.33 -17.15 -11.97
C GLY A 183 -9.48 -17.92 -11.33
N LEU A 184 -10.19 -18.73 -12.12
CA LEU A 184 -11.37 -19.48 -11.70
C LEU A 184 -10.99 -20.81 -11.02
N PRO A 185 -11.81 -21.30 -10.07
CA PRO A 185 -11.61 -22.63 -9.50
C PRO A 185 -11.63 -23.74 -10.57
N PRO A 186 -10.94 -24.89 -10.33
CA PRO A 186 -10.15 -25.21 -9.15
C PRO A 186 -8.70 -24.72 -9.22
N LEU A 187 -8.11 -24.59 -10.40
CA LEU A 187 -6.68 -24.37 -10.58
C LEU A 187 -6.31 -22.93 -10.96
N GLY A 188 -7.28 -22.11 -11.40
CA GLY A 188 -7.02 -20.75 -11.85
C GLY A 188 -6.44 -20.67 -13.27
N ILE A 189 -6.38 -21.77 -14.02
CA ILE A 189 -5.88 -21.83 -15.40
C ILE A 189 -6.77 -20.97 -16.32
N ILE A 190 -8.09 -21.11 -16.16
CA ILE A 190 -9.04 -20.23 -16.83
C ILE A 190 -9.28 -19.02 -15.94
N GLY A 191 -9.27 -17.82 -16.50
CA GLY A 191 -9.47 -16.60 -15.72
C GLY A 191 -10.21 -15.53 -16.51
N ILE A 192 -10.76 -14.58 -15.78
CA ILE A 192 -11.45 -13.41 -16.32
C ILE A 192 -10.50 -12.23 -16.25
N PRO A 193 -10.03 -11.70 -17.38
CA PRO A 193 -9.23 -10.48 -17.39
C PRO A 193 -10.12 -9.26 -17.09
N LEU A 194 -9.60 -8.35 -16.26
CA LEU A 194 -10.30 -7.18 -15.78
C LEU A 194 -9.37 -5.97 -15.75
N THR A 195 -9.94 -4.80 -16.01
CA THR A 195 -9.26 -3.53 -15.77
C THR A 195 -10.11 -2.70 -14.80
N VAL A 196 -9.47 -2.19 -13.75
CA VAL A 196 -10.09 -1.29 -12.77
C VAL A 196 -9.49 0.09 -12.91
N THR A 197 -10.31 1.07 -13.24
CA THR A 197 -9.96 2.49 -13.41
C THR A 197 -10.84 3.36 -12.53
N GLY A 198 -10.76 4.67 -12.68
CA GLY A 198 -11.49 5.64 -11.85
C GLY A 198 -10.74 5.97 -10.58
N THR A 199 -11.44 6.06 -9.47
CA THR A 199 -10.85 6.37 -8.16
C THR A 199 -11.15 5.27 -7.14
N GLN A 200 -10.40 5.27 -6.03
CA GLN A 200 -10.65 4.35 -4.91
C GLN A 200 -12.09 4.48 -4.38
N GLU A 201 -12.65 5.70 -4.42
CA GLU A 201 -14.02 5.97 -4.00
C GLU A 201 -15.07 5.54 -5.03
N ASN A 202 -14.72 5.59 -6.33
CA ASN A 202 -15.61 5.23 -7.43
C ASN A 202 -14.88 4.38 -8.49
N PRO A 203 -14.56 3.11 -8.17
CA PRO A 203 -13.86 2.22 -9.09
C PRO A 203 -14.78 1.78 -10.24
N LYS A 204 -14.23 1.84 -11.46
CA LYS A 204 -14.90 1.40 -12.69
C LYS A 204 -14.25 0.13 -13.20
N VAL A 205 -15.00 -0.96 -13.30
CA VAL A 205 -14.50 -2.26 -13.74
C VAL A 205 -14.97 -2.57 -15.16
N LYS A 206 -14.01 -2.90 -16.03
CA LYS A 206 -14.24 -3.39 -17.38
C LYS A 206 -13.73 -4.83 -17.51
N LEU A 207 -14.46 -5.67 -18.23
CA LEU A 207 -13.98 -6.98 -18.66
C LEU A 207 -12.98 -6.78 -19.80
N GLY A 208 -11.83 -7.42 -19.70
CA GLY A 208 -10.84 -7.46 -20.76
C GLY A 208 -11.23 -8.45 -21.87
N LYS A 209 -10.54 -8.35 -23.00
CA LYS A 209 -10.65 -9.32 -24.11
C LYS A 209 -9.61 -10.44 -23.92
N LYS A 210 -9.79 -11.56 -24.63
CA LYS A 210 -8.78 -12.61 -24.74
C LYS A 210 -7.51 -12.00 -25.36
N GLY A 211 -6.40 -11.96 -24.63
CA GLY A 211 -5.17 -11.25 -25.01
C GLY A 211 -4.82 -10.06 -24.09
N ASP A 212 -5.79 -9.53 -23.32
CA ASP A 212 -5.52 -8.54 -22.26
C ASP A 212 -5.06 -9.22 -20.95
N ASP A 213 -4.78 -10.51 -21.02
CA ASP A 213 -4.44 -11.33 -19.86
C ASP A 213 -3.07 -10.97 -19.28
N ILE A 214 -2.99 -10.96 -17.98
CA ILE A 214 -1.72 -10.97 -17.26
C ILE A 214 -1.11 -12.35 -17.47
N GLU A 215 -0.04 -12.45 -18.26
CA GLU A 215 0.59 -13.71 -18.63
C GLU A 215 1.00 -14.57 -17.42
N GLU A 216 1.01 -15.90 -17.62
CA GLU A 216 1.47 -16.87 -16.62
C GLU A 216 2.99 -16.93 -16.58
N THR A 217 3.65 -15.97 -15.93
CA THR A 217 5.06 -16.10 -15.54
C THR A 217 5.20 -16.22 -14.04
#